data_4d33c35e252062f261433551783a02d1
#
_entry.id   4d33c35e252062f261433551783a02d1
#
_cell.length_a   1.000
_cell.length_b   1.000
_cell.length_c   1.000
_cell.angle_alpha   90.00
_cell.angle_beta   90.00
_cell.angle_gamma   90.00
#
_symmetry.space_group_name_H-M   'P 1'
#
loop_
_entity.id
_entity.type
_entity.pdbx_description
1 polymer ?
#
loop_
_entity_poly.entity_id
_entity_poly.type
_entity_poly.pdbx_seq_one_letter_code
_entity_poly.pdbx_strand_id
1 'polypeptide(L)'
;MKKIKFNKYIIIGIILILFAIIGGNYKLLLNYFNDKQEEKMIQEFYQDDLSNEETNQENIENETENVQAENKKINYVAVLKINKINLVRGLVDESSYLNNVKYNVQIIKGSNMPDVIGGNLILAAHSGNARISYFRNLNKLEIGDEATVDYKDKTYTYKVVNIYDVDKNGKVEIKRNLSKTTLTLITCRHNTEKQIVMILELV
;
A
#
# COMPACT_ATOMS: atom_id res chain seq x y z
N MET A 1 33.59 -44.68 15.24
CA MET A 1 33.19 -43.32 14.83
C MET A 1 34.13 -42.30 15.48
N LYS A 2 34.98 -41.58 14.69
CA LYS A 2 35.87 -40.53 15.22
C LYS A 2 35.03 -39.31 15.60
N LYS A 3 34.97 -38.93 16.88
CA LYS A 3 34.39 -37.67 17.34
C LYS A 3 35.25 -36.51 16.81
N ILE A 4 34.72 -35.70 15.91
CA ILE A 4 35.35 -34.47 15.41
C ILE A 4 35.34 -33.47 16.57
N LYS A 5 36.51 -33.23 17.19
CA LYS A 5 36.68 -32.16 18.18
C LYS A 5 36.79 -30.83 17.42
N PHE A 6 35.69 -30.08 17.34
CA PHE A 6 35.74 -28.73 16.79
C PHE A 6 36.57 -27.83 17.72
N ASN A 7 37.57 -27.18 17.14
CA ASN A 7 38.37 -26.19 17.85
C ASN A 7 37.48 -24.98 18.18
N LYS A 8 37.47 -24.52 19.44
CA LYS A 8 36.67 -23.38 19.91
C LYS A 8 36.84 -22.12 19.05
N TYR A 9 38.00 -21.91 18.48
CA TYR A 9 38.28 -20.76 17.61
C TYR A 9 37.58 -20.88 16.24
N ILE A 10 37.41 -22.11 15.73
CA ILE A 10 36.63 -22.36 14.49
C ILE A 10 35.15 -22.04 14.74
N ILE A 11 34.62 -22.44 15.90
CA ILE A 11 33.22 -22.15 16.26
C ILE A 11 33.01 -20.64 16.39
N ILE A 12 33.92 -19.92 17.06
CA ILE A 12 33.86 -18.45 17.17
C ILE A 12 33.93 -17.81 15.77
N GLY A 13 34.82 -18.27 14.89
CA GLY A 13 34.91 -17.75 13.50
C GLY A 13 33.62 -17.95 12.72
N ILE A 14 33.00 -19.13 12.83
CA ILE A 14 31.69 -19.40 12.17
C ILE A 14 30.60 -18.47 12.71
N ILE A 15 30.55 -18.26 14.03
CA ILE A 15 29.57 -17.35 14.66
C ILE A 15 29.76 -15.92 14.14
N LEU A 16 30.98 -15.42 14.07
CA LEU A 16 31.28 -14.09 13.56
C LEU A 16 30.87 -13.92 12.07
N ILE A 17 31.11 -14.94 11.25
CA ILE A 17 30.69 -14.95 9.83
C ILE A 17 29.16 -14.92 9.74
N LEU A 18 28.45 -15.72 10.54
CA LEU A 18 26.99 -15.70 10.58
C LEU A 18 26.44 -14.33 11.01
N PHE A 19 27.05 -13.70 12.03
CA PHE A 19 26.70 -12.36 12.46
C PHE A 19 26.92 -11.32 11.34
N ALA A 20 28.01 -11.40 10.60
CA ALA A 20 28.31 -10.51 9.48
C ALA A 20 27.29 -10.68 8.33
N ILE A 21 26.92 -11.93 8.01
CA ILE A 21 25.92 -12.24 6.98
C ILE A 21 24.54 -11.73 7.40
N ILE A 22 24.10 -11.98 8.63
CA ILE A 22 22.82 -11.53 9.16
C ILE A 22 22.79 -10.01 9.25
N GLY A 23 23.84 -9.38 9.79
CA GLY A 23 23.94 -7.93 9.92
C GLY A 23 23.97 -7.20 8.57
N GLY A 24 24.71 -7.75 7.58
CA GLY A 24 24.77 -7.20 6.22
C GLY A 24 23.44 -7.30 5.46
N ASN A 25 22.64 -8.33 5.75
CA ASN A 25 21.35 -8.57 5.07
C ASN A 25 20.12 -8.22 5.94
N TYR A 26 20.32 -7.67 7.15
CA TYR A 26 19.24 -7.39 8.10
C TYR A 26 18.10 -6.56 7.47
N LYS A 27 18.45 -5.55 6.69
CA LYS A 27 17.46 -4.70 6.00
C LYS A 27 16.65 -5.46 4.94
N LEU A 28 17.29 -6.38 4.21
CA LEU A 28 16.60 -7.24 3.23
C LEU A 28 15.66 -8.21 3.93
N LEU A 29 16.11 -8.79 5.05
CA LEU A 29 15.33 -9.72 5.86
C LEU A 29 14.09 -9.04 6.46
N LEU A 30 14.25 -7.84 7.04
CA LEU A 30 13.14 -7.04 7.54
C LEU A 30 12.13 -6.69 6.44
N ASN A 31 12.62 -6.30 5.26
CA ASN A 31 11.74 -5.99 4.13
C ASN A 31 10.92 -7.23 3.72
N TYR A 32 11.55 -8.39 3.62
CA TYR A 32 10.88 -9.64 3.28
C TYR A 32 9.77 -10.02 4.28
N PHE A 33 10.05 -9.92 5.60
CA PHE A 33 9.03 -10.21 6.61
C PHE A 33 7.86 -9.22 6.57
N ASN A 34 8.14 -7.95 6.36
CA ASN A 34 7.09 -6.93 6.29
C ASN A 34 6.24 -7.07 5.01
N ASP A 35 6.85 -7.42 3.88
CA ASP A 35 6.13 -7.64 2.63
C ASP A 35 5.22 -8.88 2.75
N LYS A 36 5.68 -9.96 3.42
CA LYS A 36 4.84 -11.11 3.73
C LYS A 36 3.69 -10.80 4.68
N GLN A 37 3.91 -9.91 5.67
CA GLN A 37 2.85 -9.47 6.56
C GLN A 37 1.77 -8.69 5.80
N GLU A 38 2.18 -7.84 4.87
CA GLU A 38 1.25 -7.09 4.03
C GLU A 38 0.46 -7.99 3.09
N GLU A 39 1.12 -8.96 2.43
CA GLU A 39 0.45 -9.98 1.61
C GLU A 39 -0.62 -10.72 2.42
N LYS A 40 -0.30 -11.12 3.65
CA LYS A 40 -1.25 -11.80 4.54
C LYS A 40 -2.45 -10.91 4.88
N MET A 41 -2.24 -9.64 5.22
CA MET A 41 -3.32 -8.70 5.54
C MET A 41 -4.22 -8.42 4.32
N ILE A 42 -3.65 -8.38 3.11
CA ILE A 42 -4.42 -8.25 1.87
C ILE A 42 -5.23 -9.52 1.61
N GLN A 43 -4.68 -10.71 1.89
CA GLN A 43 -5.43 -11.96 1.80
C GLN A 43 -6.58 -12.01 2.81
N GLU A 44 -6.36 -11.55 4.04
CA GLU A 44 -7.42 -11.44 5.06
C GLU A 44 -8.53 -10.49 4.61
N PHE A 45 -8.20 -9.35 3.97
CA PHE A 45 -9.19 -8.44 3.38
C PHE A 45 -10.13 -9.17 2.40
N TYR A 46 -9.57 -9.97 1.47
CA TYR A 46 -10.40 -10.75 0.53
C TYR A 46 -11.18 -11.90 1.18
N GLN A 47 -10.71 -12.45 2.29
CA GLN A 47 -11.45 -13.49 3.03
C GLN A 47 -12.59 -12.92 3.85
N ASP A 48 -12.40 -11.75 4.47
CA ASP A 48 -13.46 -11.07 5.23
C ASP A 48 -14.59 -10.62 4.28
N ASP A 49 -14.28 -10.22 3.03
CA ASP A 49 -15.27 -9.91 2.00
C ASP A 49 -16.12 -11.15 1.64
N LEU A 50 -15.50 -12.31 1.45
CA LEU A 50 -16.22 -13.57 1.13
C LEU A 50 -17.09 -14.08 2.29
N SER A 51 -16.74 -13.81 3.54
CA SER A 51 -17.51 -14.28 4.71
C SER A 51 -18.73 -13.40 5.00
N ASN A 52 -18.78 -12.17 4.53
CA ASN A 52 -19.91 -11.27 4.70
C ASN A 52 -21.09 -11.59 3.75
N GLU A 53 -20.89 -12.40 2.70
CA GLU A 53 -21.98 -12.86 1.83
C GLU A 53 -22.86 -13.96 2.49
N GLU A 54 -22.36 -14.66 3.53
CA GLU A 54 -23.10 -15.79 4.14
C GLU A 54 -23.82 -15.46 5.47
N THR A 55 -23.62 -14.27 6.06
CA THR A 55 -24.20 -13.99 7.40
C THR A 55 -24.89 -12.64 7.49
N ASN A 56 -26.07 -12.53 6.90
CA ASN A 56 -27.10 -11.61 7.39
C ASN A 56 -27.99 -12.34 8.42
N GLN A 57 -27.52 -12.47 9.66
CA GLN A 57 -28.38 -12.60 10.83
C GLN A 57 -27.59 -12.55 12.15
N GLU A 58 -27.89 -11.49 12.93
CA GLU A 58 -27.81 -11.37 14.40
C GLU A 58 -26.59 -11.89 15.17
N ASN A 59 -25.83 -10.98 15.82
CA ASN A 59 -25.89 -10.86 17.27
C ASN A 59 -25.04 -9.70 17.79
N ILE A 60 -25.69 -8.87 18.58
CA ILE A 60 -25.16 -7.80 19.43
C ILE A 60 -24.63 -8.44 20.73
N GLU A 61 -23.60 -7.76 21.29
CA GLU A 61 -23.07 -7.86 22.67
C GLU A 61 -22.02 -8.92 22.98
N ASN A 62 -20.78 -8.48 23.23
CA ASN A 62 -20.24 -8.35 24.60
C ASN A 62 -18.83 -7.76 24.57
N GLU A 63 -18.70 -6.53 25.05
CA GLU A 63 -17.42 -5.93 25.48
C GLU A 63 -16.93 -6.66 26.72
N THR A 64 -15.70 -7.14 26.71
CA THR A 64 -14.88 -7.33 27.90
C THR A 64 -13.46 -6.91 27.60
N GLU A 65 -13.05 -5.83 28.26
CA GLU A 65 -11.67 -5.31 28.28
C GLU A 65 -10.70 -6.41 28.72
N ASN A 66 -9.70 -6.68 27.90
CA ASN A 66 -8.49 -7.35 28.34
C ASN A 66 -7.29 -6.66 27.70
N VAL A 67 -6.60 -5.85 28.50
CA VAL A 67 -5.39 -5.11 28.12
C VAL A 67 -4.24 -6.11 28.02
N GLN A 68 -4.02 -6.66 26.85
CA GLN A 68 -2.75 -7.28 26.46
C GLN A 68 -2.34 -6.67 25.13
N ALA A 69 -1.01 -6.44 24.94
CA ALA A 69 -0.42 -5.78 23.78
C ALA A 69 -1.03 -6.33 22.46
N GLU A 70 -2.12 -5.74 22.02
CA GLU A 70 -2.78 -6.08 20.77
C GLU A 70 -1.86 -5.71 19.60
N ASN A 71 -1.47 -6.73 18.84
CA ASN A 71 -1.16 -6.55 17.42
C ASN A 71 -2.41 -5.94 16.77
N LYS A 72 -2.47 -4.61 16.73
CA LYS A 72 -3.59 -3.88 16.18
C LYS A 72 -3.77 -4.29 14.73
N LYS A 73 -4.74 -5.18 14.46
CA LYS A 73 -5.06 -5.66 13.11
C LYS A 73 -5.29 -4.42 12.23
N ILE A 74 -4.52 -4.28 11.16
CA ILE A 74 -4.70 -3.18 10.21
C ILE A 74 -5.89 -3.56 9.33
N ASN A 75 -7.00 -2.83 9.44
CA ASN A 75 -8.16 -3.01 8.57
C ASN A 75 -7.96 -2.20 7.29
N TYR A 76 -7.86 -2.90 6.17
CA TYR A 76 -7.92 -2.29 4.86
C TYR A 76 -9.36 -2.08 4.43
N VAL A 77 -9.66 -0.90 3.87
CA VAL A 77 -10.97 -0.55 3.32
C VAL A 77 -11.04 -0.78 1.81
N ALA A 78 -9.89 -0.84 1.13
CA ALA A 78 -9.78 -1.10 -0.29
C ALA A 78 -8.37 -1.61 -0.63
N VAL A 79 -8.19 -2.17 -1.83
CA VAL A 79 -6.87 -2.57 -2.34
C VAL A 79 -6.63 -1.93 -3.70
N LEU A 80 -5.55 -1.14 -3.80
CA LEU A 80 -5.06 -0.57 -5.06
C LEU A 80 -4.10 -1.56 -5.73
N LYS A 81 -4.29 -1.81 -7.05
CA LYS A 81 -3.37 -2.59 -7.88
C LYS A 81 -3.01 -1.82 -9.13
N ILE A 82 -1.72 -1.80 -9.47
CA ILE A 82 -1.21 -1.24 -10.72
C ILE A 82 -0.17 -2.22 -11.27
N ASN A 83 -0.62 -3.14 -12.13
CA ASN A 83 0.18 -4.30 -12.58
C ASN A 83 1.45 -3.88 -13.33
N LYS A 84 1.39 -2.83 -14.17
CA LYS A 84 2.56 -2.35 -14.95
C LYS A 84 3.77 -2.01 -14.07
N ILE A 85 3.54 -1.63 -12.81
CA ILE A 85 4.61 -1.25 -11.87
C ILE A 85 4.72 -2.21 -10.69
N ASN A 86 4.04 -3.36 -10.74
CA ASN A 86 3.99 -4.38 -9.68
C ASN A 86 3.59 -3.79 -8.32
N LEU A 87 2.60 -2.88 -8.30
CA LEU A 87 2.07 -2.31 -7.07
C LEU A 87 0.79 -3.03 -6.67
N VAL A 88 0.77 -3.58 -5.47
CA VAL A 88 -0.43 -4.02 -4.76
C VAL A 88 -0.37 -3.41 -3.38
N ARG A 89 -1.39 -2.65 -2.97
CA ARG A 89 -1.36 -1.94 -1.69
C ARG A 89 -2.72 -1.83 -1.06
N GLY A 90 -2.85 -2.31 0.20
CA GLY A 90 -4.03 -2.07 1.03
C GLY A 90 -4.15 -0.61 1.43
N LEU A 91 -5.34 -0.04 1.26
CA LEU A 91 -5.70 1.31 1.67
C LEU A 91 -6.43 1.24 3.01
N VAL A 92 -6.08 2.12 3.93
CA VAL A 92 -6.74 2.24 5.23
C VAL A 92 -7.73 3.38 5.23
N ASP A 93 -8.69 3.34 6.16
CA ASP A 93 -9.67 4.41 6.32
C ASP A 93 -9.04 5.80 6.47
N GLU A 94 -9.71 6.84 5.96
CA GLU A 94 -9.23 8.23 6.02
C GLU A 94 -8.94 8.69 7.45
N SER A 95 -9.70 8.20 8.44
CA SER A 95 -9.52 8.52 9.86
C SER A 95 -8.37 7.77 10.53
N SER A 96 -7.83 6.73 9.90
CA SER A 96 -6.73 5.93 10.46
C SER A 96 -5.44 6.74 10.56
N TYR A 97 -4.71 6.60 11.68
CA TYR A 97 -3.37 7.21 11.81
C TYR A 97 -2.37 6.69 10.77
N LEU A 98 -2.62 5.50 10.21
CA LEU A 98 -1.83 4.90 9.13
C LEU A 98 -2.15 5.51 7.75
N ASN A 99 -3.26 6.27 7.62
CA ASN A 99 -3.60 7.01 6.40
C ASN A 99 -2.70 8.25 6.24
N ASN A 100 -1.42 8.00 6.07
CA ASN A 100 -0.40 9.04 5.95
C ASN A 100 0.72 8.53 5.05
N VAL A 101 1.24 9.39 4.17
CA VAL A 101 2.35 9.06 3.25
C VAL A 101 3.61 8.56 3.97
N LYS A 102 3.78 8.86 5.26
CA LYS A 102 4.88 8.32 6.08
C LYS A 102 4.77 6.81 6.33
N TYR A 103 3.58 6.24 6.19
CA TYR A 103 3.31 4.85 6.52
C TYR A 103 2.72 4.07 5.35
N ASN A 104 1.86 4.70 4.55
CA ASN A 104 1.09 4.03 3.51
C ASN A 104 0.85 4.94 2.29
N VAL A 105 0.15 4.41 1.28
CA VAL A 105 -0.57 5.19 0.29
C VAL A 105 -1.70 5.88 1.04
N GLN A 106 -1.71 7.21 0.99
CA GLN A 106 -2.68 8.04 1.72
C GLN A 106 -3.90 8.33 0.84
N ILE A 107 -5.09 8.07 1.38
CA ILE A 107 -6.34 8.63 0.85
C ILE A 107 -6.38 10.10 1.28
N ILE A 108 -6.44 11.01 0.33
CA ILE A 108 -6.46 12.47 0.57
C ILE A 108 -7.86 12.89 1.01
N LYS A 109 -7.92 13.77 2.01
CA LYS A 109 -9.18 14.30 2.54
C LYS A 109 -10.07 14.88 1.44
N GLY A 110 -11.35 14.51 1.47
CA GLY A 110 -12.33 14.90 0.46
C GLY A 110 -12.37 13.97 -0.74
N SER A 111 -11.69 12.83 -0.69
CA SER A 111 -11.85 11.75 -1.65
C SER A 111 -13.26 11.14 -1.57
N ASN A 112 -13.71 10.58 -2.69
CA ASN A 112 -14.86 9.69 -2.74
C ASN A 112 -14.37 8.27 -3.05
N MET A 113 -14.97 7.27 -2.41
CA MET A 113 -14.68 5.88 -2.74
C MET A 113 -15.22 5.52 -4.14
N PRO A 114 -14.73 4.41 -4.76
CA PRO A 114 -15.03 4.07 -6.16
C PRO A 114 -16.51 3.91 -6.51
N ASP A 115 -17.36 3.63 -5.53
CA ASP A 115 -18.82 3.44 -5.71
C ASP A 115 -19.60 4.74 -5.87
N VAL A 116 -18.97 5.91 -5.67
CA VAL A 116 -19.61 7.22 -5.83
C VAL A 116 -19.54 7.67 -7.30
N ILE A 117 -20.67 7.72 -7.98
CA ILE A 117 -20.77 8.17 -9.37
C ILE A 117 -20.31 9.62 -9.50
N GLY A 118 -19.42 9.91 -10.45
CA GLY A 118 -18.82 11.24 -10.62
C GLY A 118 -17.82 11.61 -9.51
N GLY A 119 -17.58 10.72 -8.56
CA GLY A 119 -16.61 10.90 -7.48
C GLY A 119 -15.15 10.89 -7.96
N ASN A 120 -14.24 11.14 -7.02
CA ASN A 120 -12.80 11.09 -7.27
C ASN A 120 -12.08 10.52 -6.06
N LEU A 121 -11.48 9.35 -6.21
CA LEU A 121 -10.57 8.82 -5.21
C LEU A 121 -9.18 9.43 -5.44
N ILE A 122 -8.66 10.14 -4.44
CA ILE A 122 -7.37 10.84 -4.55
C ILE A 122 -6.36 10.14 -3.64
N LEU A 123 -5.31 9.61 -4.24
CA LEU A 123 -4.27 8.85 -3.55
C LEU A 123 -2.91 9.53 -3.71
N ALA A 124 -2.17 9.63 -2.60
CA ALA A 124 -0.83 10.17 -2.60
C ALA A 124 0.16 9.20 -1.93
N ALA A 125 1.38 9.13 -2.45
CA ALA A 125 2.47 8.39 -1.83
C ALA A 125 3.83 8.94 -2.27
N HIS A 126 4.89 8.56 -1.56
CA HIS A 126 6.25 8.93 -1.91
C HIS A 126 6.75 8.23 -3.18
N SER A 127 7.64 8.91 -3.94
CA SER A 127 8.32 8.40 -5.15
C SER A 127 9.80 8.09 -4.97
N GLY A 128 10.39 8.36 -3.80
CA GLY A 128 11.83 8.19 -3.54
C GLY A 128 12.28 6.72 -3.49
N ASN A 129 13.48 6.48 -2.93
CA ASN A 129 14.09 5.15 -2.83
C ASN A 129 13.82 4.43 -1.50
N ALA A 130 13.10 5.05 -0.57
CA ALA A 130 12.75 4.45 0.70
C ALA A 130 11.71 3.33 0.47
N ARG A 131 11.62 2.40 1.45
CA ARG A 131 10.64 1.31 1.41
C ARG A 131 9.19 1.82 1.28
N ILE A 132 8.87 2.93 1.94
CA ILE A 132 7.55 3.59 1.91
C ILE A 132 7.28 4.37 0.61
N SER A 133 8.17 4.32 -0.38
CA SER A 133 7.99 5.01 -1.67
C SER A 133 7.15 4.16 -2.61
N TYR A 134 5.88 3.98 -2.26
CA TYR A 134 4.95 3.11 -3.00
C TYR A 134 4.73 3.59 -4.44
N PHE A 135 4.81 4.89 -4.70
CA PHE A 135 4.67 5.48 -6.04
C PHE A 135 6.00 5.76 -6.75
N ARG A 136 7.11 5.06 -6.34
CA ARG A 136 8.43 5.25 -6.97
C ARG A 136 8.45 5.03 -8.48
N ASN A 137 7.63 4.12 -8.95
CA ASN A 137 7.55 3.73 -10.37
C ASN A 137 6.35 4.34 -11.08
N LEU A 138 5.59 5.26 -10.43
CA LEU A 138 4.38 5.83 -11.03
C LEU A 138 4.68 6.57 -12.34
N ASN A 139 5.85 7.17 -12.45
CA ASN A 139 6.32 7.84 -13.67
C ASN A 139 6.50 6.93 -14.90
N LYS A 140 6.39 5.60 -14.74
CA LYS A 140 6.42 4.62 -15.84
C LYS A 140 5.06 4.40 -16.49
N LEU A 141 3.99 4.94 -15.88
CA LEU A 141 2.65 4.85 -16.45
C LEU A 141 2.50 5.85 -17.58
N GLU A 142 1.73 5.43 -18.57
CA GLU A 142 1.40 6.17 -19.78
C GLU A 142 -0.11 6.24 -19.97
N ILE A 143 -0.57 7.12 -20.86
CA ILE A 143 -1.99 7.20 -21.23
C ILE A 143 -2.43 5.83 -21.74
N GLY A 144 -3.56 5.34 -21.21
CA GLY A 144 -4.13 4.04 -21.54
C GLY A 144 -3.76 2.91 -20.59
N ASP A 145 -2.76 3.09 -19.70
CA ASP A 145 -2.44 2.09 -18.67
C ASP A 145 -3.58 1.98 -17.64
N GLU A 146 -3.65 0.84 -16.98
CA GLU A 146 -4.74 0.51 -16.06
C GLU A 146 -4.28 0.42 -14.61
N ALA A 147 -5.18 0.85 -13.73
CA ALA A 147 -5.14 0.59 -12.29
C ALA A 147 -6.48 0.04 -11.85
N THR A 148 -6.50 -0.84 -10.85
CA THR A 148 -7.73 -1.33 -10.24
C THR A 148 -7.79 -0.98 -8.77
N VAL A 149 -9.00 -0.76 -8.28
CA VAL A 149 -9.32 -0.60 -6.86
C VAL A 149 -10.39 -1.62 -6.50
N ASP A 150 -10.04 -2.58 -5.63
CA ASP A 150 -11.01 -3.50 -5.06
C ASP A 150 -11.64 -2.85 -3.83
N TYR A 151 -12.96 -2.75 -3.83
CA TYR A 151 -13.74 -2.09 -2.76
C TYR A 151 -15.14 -2.68 -2.70
N LYS A 152 -15.59 -3.13 -1.51
CA LYS A 152 -16.92 -3.73 -1.29
C LYS A 152 -17.25 -4.79 -2.34
N ASP A 153 -16.49 -5.87 -2.39
CA ASP A 153 -16.66 -7.04 -3.27
C ASP A 153 -16.66 -6.73 -4.78
N LYS A 154 -16.24 -5.51 -5.15
CA LYS A 154 -16.18 -5.07 -6.55
C LYS A 154 -14.79 -4.60 -6.92
N THR A 155 -14.38 -4.95 -8.13
CA THR A 155 -13.17 -4.41 -8.76
C THR A 155 -13.55 -3.25 -9.68
N TYR A 156 -13.02 -2.08 -9.39
CA TYR A 156 -13.17 -0.87 -10.19
C TYR A 156 -11.92 -0.69 -11.04
N THR A 157 -12.07 -0.79 -12.38
CA THR A 157 -10.96 -0.63 -13.32
C THR A 157 -10.92 0.79 -13.85
N TYR A 158 -9.76 1.43 -13.76
CA TYR A 158 -9.50 2.79 -14.21
C TYR A 158 -8.42 2.81 -15.27
N LYS A 159 -8.54 3.70 -16.24
CA LYS A 159 -7.57 3.89 -17.31
C LYS A 159 -7.00 5.30 -17.29
N VAL A 160 -5.66 5.42 -17.39
CA VAL A 160 -4.96 6.71 -17.42
C VAL A 160 -5.41 7.52 -18.62
N VAL A 161 -5.94 8.71 -18.38
CA VAL A 161 -6.42 9.64 -19.44
C VAL A 161 -5.66 10.96 -19.47
N ASN A 162 -5.00 11.34 -18.36
CA ASN A 162 -4.22 12.58 -18.31
C ASN A 162 -3.04 12.45 -17.34
N ILE A 163 -1.90 13.01 -17.72
CA ILE A 163 -0.67 13.06 -16.90
C ILE A 163 -0.09 14.46 -17.06
N TYR A 164 0.15 15.14 -15.94
CA TYR A 164 0.73 16.49 -15.93
C TYR A 164 1.53 16.76 -14.67
N ASP A 165 2.39 17.77 -14.74
CA ASP A 165 3.19 18.23 -13.62
C ASP A 165 2.58 19.48 -12.99
N VAL A 166 2.68 19.58 -11.65
CA VAL A 166 2.38 20.78 -10.87
C VAL A 166 3.58 21.14 -9.99
N ASP A 167 3.69 22.40 -9.62
CA ASP A 167 4.73 22.83 -8.70
C ASP A 167 4.45 22.32 -7.28
N LYS A 168 5.52 21.97 -6.56
CA LYS A 168 5.46 21.51 -5.18
C LYS A 168 5.25 22.65 -4.20
N ASN A 169 4.12 23.34 -4.30
CA ASN A 169 3.77 24.52 -3.51
C ASN A 169 2.64 24.29 -2.50
N GLY A 170 2.30 23.01 -2.23
CA GLY A 170 1.24 22.61 -1.30
C GLY A 170 -0.17 22.67 -1.88
N LYS A 171 -0.34 23.03 -3.14
CA LYS A 171 -1.63 23.03 -3.84
C LYS A 171 -1.53 22.19 -5.10
N VAL A 172 -2.52 21.32 -5.30
CA VAL A 172 -2.64 20.48 -6.51
C VAL A 172 -3.95 20.80 -7.18
N GLU A 173 -3.90 21.35 -8.39
CA GLU A 173 -5.07 21.51 -9.24
C GLU A 173 -5.35 20.18 -9.93
N ILE A 174 -6.54 19.61 -9.68
CA ILE A 174 -6.95 18.33 -10.26
C ILE A 174 -7.77 18.60 -11.52
N LYS A 175 -7.18 18.33 -12.70
CA LYS A 175 -7.78 18.53 -14.03
C LYS A 175 -8.47 17.25 -14.50
N ARG A 176 -9.67 17.00 -14.00
CA ARG A 176 -10.49 15.81 -14.32
C ARG A 176 -11.82 16.16 -14.98
N ASN A 177 -12.41 15.20 -15.66
CA ASN A 177 -13.80 15.30 -16.14
C ASN A 177 -14.76 15.07 -14.96
N LEU A 178 -15.53 16.08 -14.57
CA LEU A 178 -16.44 16.03 -13.42
C LEU A 178 -17.65 15.11 -13.64
N SER A 179 -17.95 14.74 -14.89
CA SER A 179 -19.03 13.78 -15.20
C SER A 179 -18.60 12.31 -15.09
N LYS A 180 -17.30 12.07 -14.84
CA LYS A 180 -16.71 10.73 -14.76
C LYS A 180 -16.30 10.41 -13.33
N THR A 181 -16.45 9.14 -12.94
CA THR A 181 -15.81 8.61 -11.73
C THR A 181 -14.32 8.45 -12.01
N THR A 182 -13.48 9.02 -11.15
CA THR A 182 -12.03 9.14 -11.41
C THR A 182 -11.20 8.65 -10.23
N LEU A 183 -9.99 8.20 -10.56
CA LEU A 183 -8.90 7.96 -9.62
C LEU A 183 -7.79 8.96 -9.93
N THR A 184 -7.33 9.70 -8.93
CA THR A 184 -6.20 10.62 -9.05
C THR A 184 -5.03 10.10 -8.26
N LEU A 185 -3.88 9.92 -8.91
CA LEU A 185 -2.64 9.49 -8.28
C LEU A 185 -1.64 10.65 -8.25
N ILE A 186 -1.09 10.94 -7.07
CA ILE A 186 -0.18 12.08 -6.85
C ILE A 186 1.11 11.59 -6.21
N THR A 187 2.24 11.99 -6.78
CA THR A 187 3.57 11.73 -6.19
C THR A 187 4.57 12.82 -6.55
N CYS A 188 5.69 12.91 -5.83
CA CYS A 188 6.77 13.82 -6.21
C CYS A 188 7.47 13.30 -7.48
N ARG A 189 7.85 14.21 -8.36
CA ARG A 189 8.76 13.89 -9.47
C ARG A 189 10.19 13.87 -8.92
N HIS A 190 10.90 12.78 -9.20
CA HIS A 190 12.24 12.57 -8.65
C HIS A 190 13.21 13.68 -9.08
N ASN A 191 14.03 14.19 -8.15
CA ASN A 191 15.02 15.23 -8.37
C ASN A 191 14.48 16.55 -8.95
N THR A 192 13.22 16.89 -8.69
CA THR A 192 12.62 18.17 -9.12
C THR A 192 11.75 18.77 -8.00
N GLU A 193 11.41 20.05 -8.13
CA GLU A 193 10.43 20.74 -7.30
C GLU A 193 8.99 20.59 -7.84
N LYS A 194 8.73 19.48 -8.55
CA LYS A 194 7.41 19.18 -9.15
C LYS A 194 6.80 17.93 -8.55
N GLN A 195 5.49 17.87 -8.67
CA GLN A 195 4.67 16.68 -8.44
C GLN A 195 4.04 16.25 -9.75
N ILE A 196 3.98 14.94 -9.98
CA ILE A 196 3.21 14.35 -11.08
C ILE A 196 1.80 14.06 -10.58
N VAL A 197 0.82 14.43 -11.38
CA VAL A 197 -0.59 14.13 -11.18
C VAL A 197 -1.08 13.30 -12.35
N MET A 198 -1.67 12.15 -12.04
CA MET A 198 -2.27 11.27 -13.04
C MET A 198 -3.76 11.16 -12.79
N ILE A 199 -4.56 11.39 -13.82
CA ILE A 199 -6.00 11.21 -13.79
C ILE A 199 -6.35 9.95 -14.55
N LEU A 200 -7.10 9.09 -13.90
CA LEU A 200 -7.61 7.86 -14.48
C LEU A 200 -9.15 7.92 -14.43
N GLU A 201 -9.81 7.50 -15.50
CA GLU A 201 -11.28 7.41 -15.58
C GLU A 201 -11.74 5.96 -15.45
N LEU A 202 -12.83 5.75 -14.74
CA LEU A 202 -13.49 4.44 -14.62
C LEU A 202 -13.96 3.95 -15.99
N VAL A 203 -13.67 2.69 -16.30
CA VAL A 203 -13.97 2.02 -17.60
C VAL A 203 -15.28 1.25 -17.51
#